data_7cf6699e816ae2392980bf48218268a1
#
_entry.id   7cf6699e816ae2392980bf48218268a1
#
_cell.length_a   1.000
_cell.length_b   1.000
_cell.length_c   1.000
_cell.angle_alpha   90.00
_cell.angle_beta   90.00
_cell.angle_gamma   90.00
#
_symmetry.space_group_name_H-M   'P 1'
#
loop_
_entity.id
_entity.type
_entity.pdbx_description
1 polymer ?
#
loop_
_entity_poly.entity_id
_entity_poly.type
_entity_poly.pdbx_seq_one_letter_code
_entity_poly.pdbx_strand_id
1 'polypeptide(L)'
;MNVKNPPFSVVRGSAAARIALSFVHARDRIDLVAAEILAIEARAEQTFFCDDTGAYHTFQLPHVQLEFAPHIGARIHRLTSQILDEELALLVDGEVIVRPVVREPIGWRGHMSLSANDMDEAEQLAGRLRRCWVNPVLRVV
;
A
#
# COMPACT_ATOMS: atom_id res chain seq x y z
N MET A 1 28.37 10.44 -20.90
CA MET A 1 28.35 9.85 -20.95
C MET A 1 27.98 9.24 -20.82
N ASN A 2 27.98 9.46 -20.77
CA ASN A 2 27.76 8.75 -20.74
C ASN A 2 27.32 8.05 -20.48
N VAL A 3 27.29 8.39 -20.31
CA VAL A 3 26.98 7.65 -20.28
C VAL A 3 26.70 7.04 -19.90
N LYS A 4 26.82 7.43 -19.61
CA LYS A 4 26.64 6.78 -19.46
C LYS A 4 26.27 5.90 -19.30
N ASN A 5 26.17 5.86 -19.34
CA ASN A 5 25.84 4.95 -19.41
C ASN A 5 25.41 4.26 -19.46
N PRO A 6 25.49 4.46 -19.11
CA PRO A 6 25.25 3.45 -19.37
C PRO A 6 24.37 2.64 -19.78
N PRO A 7 24.12 2.29 -20.15
CA PRO A 7 22.96 1.82 -20.83
C PRO A 7 22.53 0.45 -20.52
N PHE A 8 23.39 -0.40 -20.49
CA PHE A 8 23.07 -1.78 -20.22
C PHE A 8 22.55 -2.01 -18.84
N SER A 9 23.04 -1.30 -17.92
CA SER A 9 22.62 -1.51 -16.54
C SER A 9 21.21 -1.02 -16.32
N VAL A 10 20.77 -0.05 -17.07
CA VAL A 10 19.42 0.46 -16.95
C VAL A 10 18.42 -0.63 -17.32
N VAL A 11 18.70 -1.37 -18.36
CA VAL A 11 17.81 -2.43 -18.79
C VAL A 11 17.68 -3.50 -17.72
N ARG A 12 18.79 -3.87 -17.10
CA ARG A 12 18.76 -4.86 -16.04
C ARG A 12 18.00 -4.37 -14.84
N GLY A 13 18.13 -3.08 -14.51
CA GLY A 13 17.39 -2.51 -13.41
C GLY A 13 15.89 -2.60 -13.64
N SER A 14 15.46 -2.32 -14.86
CA SER A 14 14.05 -2.41 -15.20
C SER A 14 13.53 -3.82 -15.06
N ALA A 15 14.31 -4.80 -15.49
CA ALA A 15 13.91 -6.18 -15.39
C ALA A 15 13.76 -6.64 -13.94
N ALA A 16 14.61 -6.10 -13.06
CA ALA A 16 14.57 -6.44 -11.64
C ALA A 16 13.47 -5.71 -10.90
N ALA A 17 12.97 -4.61 -11.44
CA ALA A 17 12.04 -3.73 -10.75
C ALA A 17 10.60 -4.08 -11.12
N ARG A 18 10.19 -5.29 -10.77
CA ARG A 18 8.81 -5.74 -11.00
C ARG A 18 7.86 -4.87 -10.18
N ILE A 19 6.77 -4.45 -10.83
CA ILE A 19 5.71 -3.73 -10.13
C ILE A 19 4.97 -4.73 -9.23
N ALA A 20 5.07 -4.54 -7.94
CA ALA A 20 4.51 -5.46 -6.96
C ALA A 20 3.10 -5.06 -6.53
N LEU A 21 2.88 -3.78 -6.36
CA LEU A 21 1.61 -3.23 -5.89
C LEU A 21 1.36 -1.93 -6.62
N SER A 22 0.09 -1.66 -6.97
CA SER A 22 -0.27 -0.40 -7.61
C SER A 22 -1.49 0.20 -6.95
N PHE A 23 -1.48 1.53 -6.83
CA PHE A 23 -2.66 2.32 -6.49
C PHE A 23 -3.14 2.96 -7.78
N VAL A 24 -4.39 2.73 -8.16
CA VAL A 24 -4.89 3.17 -9.47
C VAL A 24 -6.18 3.96 -9.30
N HIS A 25 -6.16 5.16 -9.86
CA HIS A 25 -7.31 6.04 -9.99
C HIS A 25 -7.24 6.71 -11.35
N ALA A 26 -8.35 7.24 -11.85
CA ALA A 26 -8.36 7.92 -13.14
C ALA A 26 -7.38 9.11 -13.18
N ARG A 27 -7.13 9.73 -12.03
CA ARG A 27 -6.22 10.88 -11.94
C ARG A 27 -4.77 10.49 -11.98
N ASP A 28 -4.42 9.35 -11.40
CA ASP A 28 -3.00 8.98 -11.26
C ASP A 28 -2.87 7.50 -10.97
N ARG A 29 -1.67 7.00 -11.21
CA ARG A 29 -1.29 5.64 -10.91
C ARG A 29 0.04 5.66 -10.16
N ILE A 30 0.10 4.94 -9.04
CA ILE A 30 1.33 4.85 -8.24
C ILE A 30 1.74 3.39 -8.20
N ASP A 31 2.85 3.07 -8.87
CA ASP A 31 3.38 1.72 -8.92
C ASP A 31 4.53 1.59 -7.93
N LEU A 32 4.51 0.51 -7.14
CA LEU A 32 5.53 0.24 -6.13
C LEU A 32 6.25 -1.05 -6.46
N VAL A 33 7.57 -1.05 -6.20
CA VAL A 33 8.34 -2.29 -6.19
C VAL A 33 8.31 -2.86 -4.78
N ALA A 34 8.64 -4.15 -4.65
CA ALA A 34 8.51 -4.86 -3.38
C ALA A 34 9.26 -4.17 -2.22
N ALA A 35 10.43 -3.62 -2.50
CA ALA A 35 11.25 -2.98 -1.47
C ALA A 35 10.62 -1.71 -0.91
N GLU A 36 9.65 -1.13 -1.60
CA GLU A 36 8.97 0.08 -1.14
C GLU A 36 7.79 -0.20 -0.22
N ILE A 37 7.43 -1.47 -0.06
CA ILE A 37 6.34 -1.89 0.81
C ILE A 37 6.99 -2.50 2.06
N LEU A 38 6.89 -1.79 3.18
CA LEU A 38 7.65 -2.12 4.39
C LEU A 38 6.92 -3.05 5.33
N ALA A 39 5.59 -2.99 5.37
CA ALA A 39 4.80 -3.85 6.25
C ALA A 39 3.39 -4.02 5.71
N ILE A 40 2.82 -5.21 5.93
CA ILE A 40 1.41 -5.53 5.68
C ILE A 40 0.98 -6.42 6.84
N GLU A 41 0.14 -5.90 7.73
CA GLU A 41 -0.25 -6.62 8.95
C GLU A 41 -1.74 -6.52 9.20
N ALA A 42 -2.37 -7.66 9.50
CA ALA A 42 -3.74 -7.69 10.00
C ALA A 42 -3.71 -7.42 11.50
N ARG A 43 -4.54 -6.49 11.95
CA ARG A 43 -4.60 -6.10 13.36
C ARG A 43 -6.02 -6.05 13.84
N ALA A 44 -6.22 -6.46 15.10
CA ALA A 44 -7.55 -6.48 15.71
C ALA A 44 -7.91 -5.14 16.33
N GLU A 45 -6.92 -4.35 16.69
CA GLU A 45 -7.13 -3.14 17.51
C GLU A 45 -6.41 -1.96 16.89
N GLN A 46 -6.96 -0.78 17.13
CA GLN A 46 -6.29 0.45 16.77
C GLN A 46 -6.37 1.43 17.92
N THR A 47 -5.27 2.14 18.18
CA THR A 47 -5.14 3.09 19.28
C THR A 47 -5.07 4.49 18.71
N PHE A 48 -5.92 5.37 19.25
CA PHE A 48 -5.96 6.77 18.84
C PHE A 48 -5.70 7.66 20.05
N PHE A 49 -5.03 8.78 19.83
CA PHE A 49 -4.91 9.82 20.83
C PHE A 49 -6.19 10.66 20.82
N CYS A 50 -6.78 10.85 21.98
CA CYS A 50 -7.99 11.66 22.13
C CYS A 50 -7.62 13.00 22.74
N ASP A 51 -7.78 14.08 21.99
CA ASP A 51 -7.45 15.43 22.47
C ASP A 51 -8.32 15.85 23.66
N ASP A 52 -9.59 15.42 23.67
CA ASP A 52 -10.53 15.78 24.73
C ASP A 52 -10.11 15.25 26.08
N THR A 53 -9.55 14.05 26.12
CA THR A 53 -9.17 13.39 27.38
C THR A 53 -7.68 13.49 27.66
N GLY A 54 -6.87 13.83 26.65
CA GLY A 54 -5.42 13.80 26.76
C GLY A 54 -4.84 12.42 26.91
N ALA A 55 -5.54 11.41 26.48
CA ALA A 55 -5.15 10.00 26.65
C ALA A 55 -5.33 9.22 25.36
N TYR A 56 -4.68 8.05 25.31
CA TYR A 56 -4.85 7.11 24.21
C TYR A 56 -6.01 6.19 24.50
N HIS A 57 -6.80 5.89 23.49
CA HIS A 57 -7.92 4.97 23.58
C HIS A 57 -7.74 3.89 22.53
N THR A 58 -7.95 2.62 22.94
CA THR A 58 -7.82 1.47 22.06
C THR A 58 -9.21 0.92 21.73
N PHE A 59 -9.44 0.71 20.45
CA PHE A 59 -10.73 0.22 19.95
C PHE A 59 -10.53 -1.12 19.23
N GLN A 60 -11.55 -1.97 19.29
CA GLN A 60 -11.59 -3.19 18.49
C GLN A 60 -11.97 -2.82 17.06
N LEU A 61 -10.98 -2.68 16.21
CA LEU A 61 -11.15 -2.27 14.82
C LEU A 61 -10.31 -3.17 13.92
N PRO A 62 -10.86 -4.30 13.47
CA PRO A 62 -10.15 -5.17 12.55
C PRO A 62 -9.76 -4.41 11.28
N HIS A 63 -8.50 -4.48 10.92
CA HIS A 63 -7.99 -3.75 9.76
C HIS A 63 -6.68 -4.34 9.28
N VAL A 64 -6.28 -3.97 8.07
CA VAL A 64 -4.94 -4.26 7.56
C VAL A 64 -4.16 -2.94 7.57
N GLN A 65 -3.02 -2.97 8.24
CA GLN A 65 -2.13 -1.82 8.29
C GLN A 65 -1.01 -2.03 7.28
N LEU A 66 -0.80 -1.03 6.42
CA LEU A 66 0.28 -1.04 5.46
C LEU A 66 1.26 0.08 5.79
N GLU A 67 2.53 -0.17 5.50
CA GLU A 67 3.56 0.82 5.65
C GLU A 67 4.41 0.85 4.39
N PHE A 68 4.72 2.06 3.91
CA PHE A 68 5.46 2.26 2.68
C PHE A 68 6.67 3.15 2.92
N ALA A 69 7.61 3.14 1.99
CA ALA A 69 8.72 4.08 2.00
C ALA A 69 8.16 5.52 2.04
N PRO A 70 8.82 6.45 2.75
CA PRO A 70 8.27 7.80 2.95
C PRO A 70 7.92 8.54 1.66
N HIS A 71 8.72 8.41 0.61
CA HIS A 71 8.44 9.09 -0.65
C HIS A 71 7.17 8.56 -1.32
N ILE A 72 6.87 7.27 -1.13
CA ILE A 72 5.64 6.67 -1.63
C ILE A 72 4.46 7.18 -0.82
N GLY A 73 4.60 7.22 0.51
CA GLY A 73 3.55 7.77 1.37
C GLY A 73 3.18 9.20 0.99
N ALA A 74 4.16 10.02 0.65
CA ALA A 74 3.91 11.39 0.23
C ALA A 74 3.07 11.45 -1.06
N ARG A 75 3.36 10.56 -2.01
CA ARG A 75 2.59 10.49 -3.26
C ARG A 75 1.16 10.03 -3.01
N ILE A 76 0.99 9.03 -2.17
CA ILE A 76 -0.34 8.52 -1.82
C ILE A 76 -1.14 9.60 -1.12
N HIS A 77 -0.51 10.33 -0.21
CA HIS A 77 -1.17 11.41 0.52
C HIS A 77 -1.65 12.49 -0.44
N ARG A 78 -0.81 12.88 -1.40
CA ARG A 78 -1.18 13.89 -2.38
C ARG A 78 -2.35 13.42 -3.25
N LEU A 79 -2.28 12.20 -3.75
CA LEU A 79 -3.35 11.66 -4.59
C LEU A 79 -4.66 11.60 -3.81
N THR A 80 -4.64 11.01 -2.61
CA THR A 80 -5.87 10.81 -1.83
C THR A 80 -6.48 12.13 -1.37
N SER A 81 -5.66 13.17 -1.21
CA SER A 81 -6.19 14.52 -0.92
C SER A 81 -7.07 15.07 -2.04
N GLN A 82 -6.90 14.55 -3.25
CA GLN A 82 -7.60 15.04 -4.44
C GLN A 82 -8.79 14.18 -4.84
N ILE A 83 -8.99 13.03 -4.19
CA ILE A 83 -10.01 12.07 -4.58
C ILE A 83 -10.88 11.65 -3.39
N LEU A 84 -11.15 12.58 -2.48
CA LEU A 84 -11.99 12.28 -1.31
C LEU A 84 -13.37 11.79 -1.77
N ASP A 85 -13.88 10.78 -1.08
CA ASP A 85 -15.15 10.12 -1.35
C ASP A 85 -15.19 9.32 -2.66
N GLU A 86 -14.03 9.09 -3.28
CA GLU A 86 -13.91 8.27 -4.48
C GLU A 86 -13.17 6.98 -4.15
N GLU A 87 -13.32 5.98 -5.01
CA GLU A 87 -12.64 4.71 -4.82
C GLU A 87 -11.21 4.77 -5.33
N LEU A 88 -10.33 4.09 -4.61
CA LEU A 88 -8.93 3.92 -5.01
C LEU A 88 -8.67 2.42 -5.12
N ALA A 89 -8.29 1.94 -6.31
CA ALA A 89 -8.05 0.51 -6.50
C ALA A 89 -6.62 0.16 -6.08
N LEU A 90 -6.49 -0.93 -5.33
CA LEU A 90 -5.20 -1.52 -4.99
C LEU A 90 -5.05 -2.81 -5.78
N LEU A 91 -3.98 -2.90 -6.56
CA LEU A 91 -3.72 -4.03 -7.44
C LEU A 91 -2.43 -4.74 -7.04
N VAL A 92 -2.46 -6.07 -7.05
CA VAL A 92 -1.27 -6.90 -6.90
C VAL A 92 -1.17 -7.76 -8.15
N ASP A 93 -0.03 -7.71 -8.82
CA ASP A 93 0.21 -8.43 -10.06
C ASP A 93 -0.88 -8.16 -11.11
N GLY A 94 -1.37 -6.92 -11.16
CA GLY A 94 -2.38 -6.51 -12.12
C GLY A 94 -3.81 -6.88 -11.75
N GLU A 95 -4.00 -7.56 -10.63
CA GLU A 95 -5.32 -7.97 -10.16
C GLU A 95 -5.82 -7.03 -9.08
N VAL A 96 -7.04 -6.53 -9.21
CA VAL A 96 -7.64 -5.68 -8.19
C VAL A 96 -7.92 -6.51 -6.94
N ILE A 97 -7.30 -6.11 -5.84
CA ILE A 97 -7.49 -6.79 -4.56
C ILE A 97 -8.62 -6.13 -3.78
N VAL A 98 -8.66 -4.81 -3.75
CA VAL A 98 -9.65 -4.07 -2.99
C VAL A 98 -9.81 -2.68 -3.59
N ARG A 99 -11.00 -2.07 -3.41
CA ARG A 99 -11.31 -0.71 -3.87
C ARG A 99 -11.91 0.11 -2.72
N PRO A 100 -11.10 0.52 -1.75
CA PRO A 100 -11.63 1.31 -0.65
C PRO A 100 -12.08 2.70 -1.12
N VAL A 101 -13.09 3.24 -0.45
CA VAL A 101 -13.48 4.63 -0.63
C VAL A 101 -12.58 5.49 0.26
N VAL A 102 -11.99 6.52 -0.33
CA VAL A 102 -11.08 7.41 0.38
C VAL A 102 -11.90 8.41 1.19
N ARG A 103 -11.89 8.29 2.52
CA ARG A 103 -12.65 9.19 3.40
C ARG A 103 -11.82 10.36 3.88
N GLU A 104 -10.49 10.20 3.91
CA GLU A 104 -9.56 11.25 4.33
C GLU A 104 -8.24 11.01 3.61
N PRO A 105 -7.37 12.01 3.53
CA PRO A 105 -6.04 11.79 2.95
C PRO A 105 -5.30 10.72 3.73
N ILE A 106 -4.70 9.77 3.01
CA ILE A 106 -3.99 8.65 3.61
C ILE A 106 -2.53 8.65 3.14
N GLY A 107 -1.71 7.79 3.74
CA GLY A 107 -0.30 7.69 3.42
C GLY A 107 0.58 8.60 4.26
N TRP A 108 0.00 9.33 5.23
CA TRP A 108 0.78 10.20 6.11
C TRP A 108 1.87 9.39 6.80
N ARG A 109 3.10 9.85 6.69
CA ARG A 109 4.29 9.15 7.23
C ARG A 109 4.43 7.72 6.70
N GLY A 110 3.88 7.44 5.53
CA GLY A 110 3.97 6.13 4.92
C GLY A 110 2.99 5.10 5.44
N HIS A 111 1.99 5.49 6.22
CA HIS A 111 1.04 4.54 6.81
C HIS A 111 -0.34 4.62 6.16
N MET A 112 -1.01 3.47 6.10
CA MET A 112 -2.35 3.35 5.56
C MET A 112 -3.06 2.20 6.26
N SER A 113 -4.37 2.38 6.53
CA SER A 113 -5.20 1.33 7.12
C SER A 113 -6.36 1.01 6.20
N LEU A 114 -6.65 -0.27 6.05
CA LEU A 114 -7.81 -0.75 5.30
C LEU A 114 -8.75 -1.45 6.28
N SER A 115 -9.97 -0.94 6.43
CA SER A 115 -10.94 -1.50 7.36
C SER A 115 -11.41 -2.88 6.93
N ALA A 116 -11.70 -3.75 7.90
CA ALA A 116 -12.28 -5.05 7.66
C ALA A 116 -13.42 -5.26 8.65
N ASN A 117 -14.35 -6.15 8.30
CA ASN A 117 -15.50 -6.41 9.17
C ASN A 117 -15.12 -7.26 10.39
N ASP A 118 -14.13 -8.14 10.22
CA ASP A 118 -13.66 -8.99 11.31
C ASP A 118 -12.21 -9.39 11.04
N MET A 119 -11.62 -10.14 11.96
CA MET A 119 -10.22 -10.55 11.82
C MET A 119 -10.00 -11.57 10.70
N ASP A 120 -10.98 -12.43 10.43
CA ASP A 120 -10.84 -13.37 9.32
C ASP A 120 -10.72 -12.62 8.01
N GLU A 121 -11.54 -11.61 7.80
CA GLU A 121 -11.47 -10.78 6.60
C GLU A 121 -10.15 -10.01 6.54
N ALA A 122 -9.70 -9.46 7.67
CA ALA A 122 -8.44 -8.74 7.73
C ALA A 122 -7.27 -9.66 7.37
N GLU A 123 -7.26 -10.90 7.90
CA GLU A 123 -6.20 -11.85 7.59
C GLU A 123 -6.23 -12.28 6.12
N GLN A 124 -7.42 -12.49 5.57
CA GLN A 124 -7.54 -12.83 4.15
C GLN A 124 -7.04 -11.69 3.26
N LEU A 125 -7.42 -10.47 3.58
CA LEU A 125 -6.98 -9.30 2.82
C LEU A 125 -5.47 -9.13 2.92
N ALA A 126 -4.91 -9.25 4.13
CA ALA A 126 -3.46 -9.15 4.32
C ALA A 126 -2.74 -10.23 3.53
N GLY A 127 -3.26 -11.46 3.52
CA GLY A 127 -2.67 -12.55 2.76
C GLY A 127 -2.65 -12.27 1.26
N ARG A 128 -3.73 -11.73 0.72
CA ARG A 128 -3.79 -11.37 -0.69
C ARG A 128 -2.83 -10.24 -1.02
N LEU A 129 -2.72 -9.24 -0.16
CA LEU A 129 -1.80 -8.12 -0.38
C LEU A 129 -0.34 -8.56 -0.27
N ARG A 130 -0.03 -9.49 0.64
CA ARG A 130 1.35 -9.98 0.80
C ARG A 130 1.88 -10.71 -0.43
N ARG A 131 1.00 -11.08 -1.36
CA ARG A 131 1.44 -11.64 -2.63
C ARG A 131 2.32 -10.67 -3.41
N CYS A 132 2.27 -9.38 -3.09
CA CYS A 132 3.14 -8.39 -3.72
C CYS A 132 4.62 -8.68 -3.48
N TRP A 133 4.95 -9.40 -2.42
CA TRP A 133 6.35 -9.75 -2.09
C TRP A 133 6.78 -11.06 -2.73
N VAL A 134 5.85 -11.84 -3.27
CA VAL A 134 6.15 -13.15 -3.83
C VAL A 134 6.34 -13.01 -5.34
N ASN A 135 7.52 -13.41 -5.82
CA ASN A 135 7.76 -13.42 -7.26
C ASN A 135 6.95 -14.56 -7.87
N PRO A 136 5.98 -14.26 -8.76
CA PRO A 136 5.15 -15.30 -9.34
C PRO A 136 5.93 -16.39 -10.06
N VAL A 137 7.06 -16.05 -10.65
CA VAL A 137 7.90 -17.02 -11.37
C VAL A 137 8.40 -18.10 -10.43
N LEU A 138 8.70 -17.77 -9.19
CA LEU A 138 9.24 -18.72 -8.24
C LEU A 138 8.20 -19.73 -7.76
N ARG A 139 6.93 -19.44 -7.90
CA ARG A 139 5.88 -20.34 -7.43
C ARG A 139 5.55 -21.47 -8.39
N VAL A 140 6.07 -21.39 -9.59
CA VAL A 140 5.83 -22.41 -10.58
C VAL A 140 6.53 -23.70 -10.25
N VAL A 141 7.63 -23.60 -9.57
CA VAL A 141 8.41 -24.75 -9.16
C VAL A 141 7.69 -25.56 -8.07
#